data_fd2488f888b55771b48606685aed486d
#
_entry.id   fd2488f888b55771b48606685aed486d
#
_cell.length_a   1.000
_cell.length_b   1.000
_cell.length_c   1.000
_cell.angle_alpha   90.00
_cell.angle_beta   90.00
_cell.angle_gamma   90.00
#
_symmetry.space_group_name_H-M   'P 1'
#
loop_
_entity.id
_entity.type
_entity.pdbx_description
1 polymer ?
#
loop_
_entity_poly.entity_id
_entity_poly.type
_entity_poly.pdbx_seq_one_letter_code
_entity_poly.pdbx_strand_id
1 'polypeptide(L)'
;MAEVGVQLIIYGRRAQEDLEGVFKEVSNAGYKGIEAGNLFELKPPEEVKRILGENSLLVAGMHSGYGDVEDEGRLMRNIGFLKEVDSKYLMCSGVGPGHGIEPYERAAETFNKVGKICRENGIFFCYHNHNWEFAEFEGVKGIHRLCELTDPEYVKLCVDVYWVTIGGEDPAEFIMRYKDRAVYFHFKDGAPGSFSELGKGIVDIPRALEAALRCSPGWIVVEQDRTDKDPFISIKESREYLKGLGL
;
A
#
# COMPACT_ATOMS: atom_id res chain seq x y z
N MET A 1 -15.40 -1.48 -11.01
CA MET A 1 -14.13 -2.25 -11.11
C MET A 1 -13.12 -1.50 -10.26
N ALA A 2 -12.20 -2.21 -9.60
CA ALA A 2 -11.10 -1.58 -8.86
C ALA A 2 -10.19 -0.81 -9.82
N GLU A 3 -9.70 0.34 -9.39
CA GLU A 3 -8.67 1.08 -10.13
C GLU A 3 -7.29 0.47 -9.91
N VAL A 4 -6.43 0.53 -10.91
CA VAL A 4 -5.07 -0.02 -10.82
C VAL A 4 -4.04 1.09 -10.75
N GLY A 5 -3.27 1.09 -9.65
CA GLY A 5 -2.18 2.01 -9.39
C GLY A 5 -0.82 1.32 -9.39
N VAL A 6 0.23 2.12 -9.24
CA VAL A 6 1.61 1.65 -9.04
C VAL A 6 2.30 2.45 -7.93
N GLN A 7 3.03 1.74 -7.06
CA GLN A 7 3.86 2.35 -6.03
C GLN A 7 5.21 2.74 -6.63
N LEU A 8 5.61 4.00 -6.42
CA LEU A 8 6.77 4.60 -7.09
C LEU A 8 8.13 4.20 -6.52
N ILE A 9 8.16 3.38 -5.47
CA ILE A 9 9.41 2.91 -4.84
C ILE A 9 10.36 2.25 -5.84
N ILE A 10 9.83 1.57 -6.86
CA ILE A 10 10.60 0.91 -7.91
C ILE A 10 11.51 1.87 -8.69
N TYR A 11 11.12 3.14 -8.78
CA TYR A 11 11.90 4.18 -9.45
C TYR A 11 13.06 4.71 -8.61
N GLY A 12 13.08 4.40 -7.30
CA GLY A 12 14.11 4.87 -6.37
C GLY A 12 14.24 6.40 -6.41
N ARG A 13 15.48 6.91 -6.47
CA ARG A 13 15.73 8.37 -6.51
C ARG A 13 15.19 9.07 -7.75
N ARG A 14 15.01 8.35 -8.87
CA ARG A 14 14.47 8.95 -10.08
C ARG A 14 13.05 9.50 -9.87
N ALA A 15 12.25 8.86 -8.99
CA ALA A 15 10.94 9.39 -8.62
C ALA A 15 11.00 10.81 -8.00
N GLN A 16 12.14 11.18 -7.41
CA GLN A 16 12.38 12.50 -6.83
C GLN A 16 13.01 13.48 -7.84
N GLU A 17 13.92 12.98 -8.66
CA GLU A 17 14.72 13.79 -9.60
C GLU A 17 13.94 14.15 -10.87
N ASP A 18 13.04 13.27 -11.34
CA ASP A 18 12.29 13.39 -12.60
C ASP A 18 10.82 12.94 -12.44
N LEU A 19 10.09 13.61 -11.56
CA LEU A 19 8.70 13.25 -11.24
C LEU A 19 7.78 13.31 -12.49
N GLU A 20 7.97 14.30 -13.37
CA GLU A 20 7.18 14.45 -14.60
C GLU A 20 7.42 13.29 -15.58
N GLY A 21 8.68 12.90 -15.79
CA GLY A 21 9.04 11.76 -16.62
C GLY A 21 8.48 10.45 -16.06
N VAL A 22 8.58 10.25 -14.74
CA VAL A 22 8.02 9.06 -14.06
C VAL A 22 6.50 8.99 -14.21
N PHE A 23 5.77 10.09 -14.00
CA PHE A 23 4.31 10.09 -14.15
C PHE A 23 3.89 9.80 -15.59
N LYS A 24 4.61 10.35 -16.58
CA LYS A 24 4.38 10.04 -17.99
C LYS A 24 4.59 8.55 -18.31
N GLU A 25 5.62 7.93 -17.76
CA GLU A 25 5.86 6.49 -17.90
C GLU A 25 4.74 5.65 -17.27
N VAL A 26 4.31 6.01 -16.05
CA VAL A 26 3.20 5.35 -15.36
C VAL A 26 1.91 5.42 -16.18
N SER A 27 1.58 6.60 -16.71
CA SER A 27 0.43 6.78 -17.60
C SER A 27 0.55 5.95 -18.88
N ASN A 28 1.73 5.96 -19.53
CA ASN A 28 2.01 5.18 -20.75
C ASN A 28 1.96 3.66 -20.50
N ALA A 29 2.26 3.19 -19.30
CA ALA A 29 2.09 1.79 -18.91
C ALA A 29 0.61 1.41 -18.71
N GLY A 30 -0.30 2.39 -18.61
CA GLY A 30 -1.74 2.18 -18.50
C GLY A 30 -2.25 2.04 -17.07
N TYR A 31 -1.54 2.61 -16.11
CA TYR A 31 -2.03 2.78 -14.74
C TYR A 31 -2.96 3.98 -14.62
N LYS A 32 -3.84 3.96 -13.63
CA LYS A 32 -4.76 5.05 -13.31
C LYS A 32 -4.31 5.91 -12.14
N GLY A 33 -3.41 5.39 -11.31
CA GLY A 33 -2.95 6.14 -10.15
C GLY A 33 -1.54 5.78 -9.74
N ILE A 34 -1.00 6.65 -8.89
CA ILE A 34 0.29 6.45 -8.24
C ILE A 34 0.11 6.36 -6.74
N GLU A 35 0.98 5.61 -6.09
CA GLU A 35 1.21 5.67 -4.66
C GLU A 35 2.66 6.06 -4.40
N ALA A 36 2.88 6.86 -3.39
CA ALA A 36 4.22 7.22 -2.97
C ALA A 36 4.25 7.55 -1.47
N GLY A 37 5.44 7.54 -0.89
CA GLY A 37 5.69 8.08 0.43
C GLY A 37 5.99 9.58 0.37
N ASN A 38 7.14 9.97 0.89
CA ASN A 38 7.56 11.36 1.07
C ASN A 38 7.72 12.20 -0.22
N LEU A 39 7.40 11.66 -1.40
CA LEU A 39 7.45 12.42 -2.65
C LEU A 39 6.63 13.70 -2.62
N PHE A 40 5.55 13.69 -1.86
CA PHE A 40 4.67 14.83 -1.73
C PHE A 40 5.26 15.98 -0.90
N GLU A 41 6.32 15.68 -0.12
CA GLU A 41 7.08 16.72 0.60
C GLU A 41 8.04 17.49 -0.35
N LEU A 42 8.33 16.96 -1.53
CA LEU A 42 9.29 17.53 -2.46
C LEU A 42 8.68 18.57 -3.39
N LYS A 43 7.36 18.52 -3.60
CA LYS A 43 6.64 19.44 -4.45
C LYS A 43 5.34 19.93 -3.81
N PRO A 44 4.98 21.20 -4.00
CA PRO A 44 3.70 21.73 -3.54
C PRO A 44 2.53 20.94 -4.13
N PRO A 45 1.42 20.77 -3.38
CA PRO A 45 0.26 20.00 -3.83
C PRO A 45 -0.30 20.44 -5.20
N GLU A 46 -0.32 21.74 -5.47
CA GLU A 46 -0.79 22.29 -6.74
C GLU A 46 0.09 21.88 -7.92
N GLU A 47 1.40 21.76 -7.72
CA GLU A 47 2.31 21.28 -8.77
C GLU A 47 2.13 19.79 -9.01
N VAL A 48 1.96 18.98 -7.94
CA VAL A 48 1.64 17.56 -8.04
C VAL A 48 0.32 17.37 -8.80
N LYS A 49 -0.72 18.11 -8.46
CA LYS A 49 -2.03 18.07 -9.16
C LYS A 49 -1.90 18.42 -10.64
N ARG A 50 -1.11 19.44 -10.98
CA ARG A 50 -0.87 19.81 -12.38
C ARG A 50 -0.27 18.64 -13.15
N ILE A 51 0.82 18.05 -12.66
CA ILE A 51 1.53 16.95 -13.33
C ILE A 51 0.62 15.71 -13.44
N LEU A 52 -0.13 15.39 -12.39
CA LEU A 52 -1.13 14.30 -12.42
C LEU A 52 -2.19 14.55 -13.50
N GLY A 53 -2.73 15.77 -13.57
CA GLY A 53 -3.75 16.15 -14.56
C GLY A 53 -3.25 16.04 -16.00
N GLU A 54 -2.01 16.49 -16.28
CA GLU A 54 -1.37 16.38 -17.58
C GLU A 54 -1.17 14.92 -18.04
N ASN A 55 -1.07 13.99 -17.10
CA ASN A 55 -0.90 12.57 -17.36
C ASN A 55 -2.17 11.73 -17.13
N SER A 56 -3.31 12.36 -16.80
CA SER A 56 -4.58 11.68 -16.48
C SER A 56 -4.43 10.63 -15.35
N LEU A 57 -3.61 10.95 -14.34
CA LEU A 57 -3.35 10.13 -13.17
C LEU A 57 -4.04 10.69 -11.92
N LEU A 58 -4.28 9.80 -10.96
CA LEU A 58 -4.79 10.10 -9.62
C LEU A 58 -3.76 9.71 -8.57
N VAL A 59 -3.91 10.23 -7.35
CA VAL A 59 -3.19 9.69 -6.19
C VAL A 59 -4.02 8.54 -5.61
N ALA A 60 -3.54 7.31 -5.76
CA ALA A 60 -4.18 6.12 -5.20
C ALA A 60 -4.12 6.15 -3.67
N GLY A 61 -2.98 6.55 -3.11
CA GLY A 61 -2.78 6.67 -1.69
C GLY A 61 -1.39 7.19 -1.34
N MET A 62 -1.17 7.41 -0.05
CA MET A 62 0.12 7.85 0.48
C MET A 62 0.61 6.90 1.56
N HIS A 63 1.88 6.51 1.49
CA HIS A 63 2.53 5.62 2.44
C HIS A 63 3.32 6.41 3.49
N SER A 64 3.14 6.05 4.76
CA SER A 64 3.79 6.66 5.92
C SER A 64 4.43 5.61 6.82
N GLY A 65 5.34 6.03 7.66
CA GLY A 65 5.86 5.22 8.75
C GLY A 65 5.09 5.44 10.06
N TYR A 66 5.31 4.57 11.04
CA TYR A 66 4.69 4.66 12.37
C TYR A 66 4.90 6.04 13.02
N GLY A 67 6.13 6.57 13.00
CA GLY A 67 6.43 7.87 13.60
C GLY A 67 5.75 9.07 12.93
N ASP A 68 5.34 8.94 11.67
CA ASP A 68 4.63 10.00 10.97
C ASP A 68 3.14 10.05 11.33
N VAL A 69 2.58 8.90 11.75
CA VAL A 69 1.18 8.84 12.16
C VAL A 69 0.99 9.00 13.67
N GLU A 70 2.01 8.65 14.47
CA GLU A 70 2.03 8.87 15.91
C GLU A 70 2.13 10.37 16.27
N ASP A 71 2.86 11.16 15.46
CA ASP A 71 2.95 12.62 15.60
C ASP A 71 1.71 13.28 14.98
N GLU A 72 0.85 13.88 15.83
CA GLU A 72 -0.39 14.51 15.40
C GLU A 72 -0.18 15.62 14.35
N GLY A 73 0.91 16.40 14.48
CA GLY A 73 1.23 17.46 13.54
C GLY A 73 1.56 16.92 12.14
N ARG A 74 2.33 15.81 12.07
CA ARG A 74 2.63 15.13 10.81
C ARG A 74 1.40 14.44 10.23
N LEU A 75 0.61 13.77 11.06
CA LEU A 75 -0.65 13.16 10.66
C LEU A 75 -1.59 14.18 10.01
N MET A 76 -1.78 15.34 10.65
CA MET A 76 -2.66 16.39 10.09
C MET A 76 -2.12 16.99 8.80
N ARG A 77 -0.79 17.11 8.62
CA ARG A 77 -0.21 17.50 7.32
C ARG A 77 -0.49 16.46 6.25
N ASN A 78 -0.32 15.18 6.56
CA ASN A 78 -0.60 14.08 5.63
C ASN A 78 -2.07 14.07 5.20
N ILE A 79 -2.99 14.23 6.16
CA ILE A 79 -4.42 14.34 5.89
C ILE A 79 -4.74 15.57 5.02
N GLY A 80 -4.14 16.71 5.33
CA GLY A 80 -4.29 17.94 4.55
C GLY A 80 -3.85 17.75 3.10
N PHE A 81 -2.67 17.17 2.89
CA PHE A 81 -2.17 16.89 1.55
C PHE A 81 -3.08 15.93 0.78
N LEU A 82 -3.49 14.81 1.41
CA LEU A 82 -4.40 13.85 0.77
C LEU A 82 -5.71 14.49 0.31
N LYS A 83 -6.27 15.39 1.13
CA LYS A 83 -7.48 16.16 0.76
C LYS A 83 -7.22 17.06 -0.46
N GLU A 84 -6.08 17.72 -0.51
CA GLU A 84 -5.73 18.61 -1.61
C GLU A 84 -5.55 17.87 -2.93
N VAL A 85 -5.05 16.62 -2.90
CA VAL A 85 -4.87 15.79 -4.11
C VAL A 85 -6.03 14.81 -4.35
N ASP A 86 -7.16 14.99 -3.67
CA ASP A 86 -8.38 14.17 -3.80
C ASP A 86 -8.15 12.66 -3.53
N SER A 87 -7.17 12.31 -2.70
CA SER A 87 -6.92 10.93 -2.27
C SER A 87 -7.54 10.63 -0.91
N LYS A 88 -7.88 9.36 -0.68
CA LYS A 88 -8.58 8.91 0.53
C LYS A 88 -7.83 7.87 1.35
N TYR A 89 -6.63 7.46 0.95
CA TYR A 89 -5.94 6.34 1.59
C TYR A 89 -4.60 6.77 2.16
N LEU A 90 -4.45 6.61 3.48
CA LEU A 90 -3.19 6.78 4.20
C LEU A 90 -2.73 5.40 4.69
N MET A 91 -1.69 4.86 4.09
CA MET A 91 -1.06 3.63 4.54
C MET A 91 -0.03 3.92 5.62
N CYS A 92 0.11 2.99 6.55
CA CYS A 92 1.16 2.97 7.55
C CYS A 92 1.76 1.58 7.66
N SER A 93 3.09 1.50 7.66
CA SER A 93 3.82 0.27 7.96
C SER A 93 4.66 0.40 9.23
N GLY A 94 4.85 -0.74 9.90
CA GLY A 94 5.57 -0.84 11.16
C GLY A 94 4.71 -0.48 12.38
N VAL A 95 5.16 -0.95 13.54
CA VAL A 95 4.45 -0.83 14.84
C VAL A 95 5.27 -0.07 15.89
N GLY A 96 6.27 0.68 15.43
CA GLY A 96 7.20 1.39 16.31
C GLY A 96 8.29 0.47 16.87
N PRO A 97 9.14 0.99 17.77
CA PRO A 97 10.28 0.27 18.31
C PRO A 97 9.88 -0.80 19.32
N GLY A 98 10.68 -1.87 19.39
CA GLY A 98 10.52 -2.96 20.33
C GLY A 98 10.61 -4.34 19.70
N HIS A 99 10.46 -5.38 20.52
CA HIS A 99 10.46 -6.78 20.10
C HIS A 99 9.30 -7.51 20.75
N GLY A 100 8.90 -8.65 20.18
CA GLY A 100 7.81 -9.46 20.71
C GLY A 100 6.44 -8.91 20.32
N ILE A 101 5.44 -9.22 21.15
CA ILE A 101 4.03 -8.88 20.89
C ILE A 101 3.66 -7.46 21.37
N GLU A 102 4.33 -6.95 22.39
CA GLU A 102 4.04 -5.65 23.01
C GLU A 102 4.01 -4.45 22.05
N PRO A 103 4.94 -4.31 21.06
CA PRO A 103 4.84 -3.25 20.07
C PRO A 103 3.52 -3.24 19.28
N TYR A 104 2.96 -4.41 18.99
CA TYR A 104 1.67 -4.52 18.28
C TYR A 104 0.50 -4.06 19.16
N GLU A 105 0.54 -4.39 20.45
CA GLU A 105 -0.48 -3.95 21.41
C GLU A 105 -0.47 -2.44 21.60
N ARG A 106 0.71 -1.86 21.76
CA ARG A 106 0.88 -0.39 21.86
C ARG A 106 0.48 0.31 20.56
N ALA A 107 0.88 -0.24 19.39
CA ALA A 107 0.49 0.30 18.11
C ALA A 107 -1.02 0.25 17.88
N ALA A 108 -1.71 -0.78 18.35
CA ALA A 108 -3.17 -0.88 18.24
C ALA A 108 -3.88 0.31 18.92
N GLU A 109 -3.41 0.73 20.12
CA GLU A 109 -3.95 1.90 20.79
C GLU A 109 -3.73 3.20 19.96
N THR A 110 -2.53 3.36 19.41
CA THR A 110 -2.19 4.50 18.54
C THR A 110 -3.04 4.47 17.27
N PHE A 111 -3.12 3.34 16.60
CA PHE A 111 -3.85 3.21 15.33
C PHE A 111 -5.35 3.39 15.47
N ASN A 112 -5.96 2.98 16.58
CA ASN A 112 -7.36 3.28 16.85
C ASN A 112 -7.61 4.80 16.95
N LYS A 113 -6.71 5.55 17.61
CA LYS A 113 -6.79 7.03 17.68
C LYS A 113 -6.59 7.67 16.32
N VAL A 114 -5.51 7.28 15.60
CA VAL A 114 -5.17 7.75 14.26
C VAL A 114 -6.30 7.48 13.28
N GLY A 115 -6.80 6.24 13.26
CA GLY A 115 -7.88 5.83 12.36
C GLY A 115 -9.17 6.61 12.60
N LYS A 116 -9.49 6.92 13.87
CA LYS A 116 -10.64 7.78 14.20
C LYS A 116 -10.46 9.19 13.62
N ILE A 117 -9.28 9.82 13.82
CA ILE A 117 -8.97 11.15 13.26
C ILE A 117 -9.06 11.10 11.72
N CYS A 118 -8.47 10.09 11.08
CA CYS A 118 -8.54 9.91 9.63
C CYS A 118 -9.99 9.81 9.15
N ARG A 119 -10.82 8.98 9.79
CA ARG A 119 -12.25 8.80 9.44
C ARG A 119 -13.04 10.10 9.56
N GLU A 120 -12.84 10.88 10.63
CA GLU A 120 -13.47 12.19 10.82
C GLU A 120 -13.10 13.19 9.71
N ASN A 121 -11.96 12.96 9.05
CA ASN A 121 -11.48 13.74 7.92
C ASN A 121 -11.79 13.13 6.54
N GLY A 122 -12.51 12.00 6.48
CA GLY A 122 -12.88 11.32 5.24
C GLY A 122 -11.73 10.49 4.63
N ILE A 123 -10.71 10.15 5.44
CA ILE A 123 -9.56 9.36 5.05
C ILE A 123 -9.66 7.95 5.65
N PHE A 124 -9.34 6.93 4.88
CA PHE A 124 -9.13 5.57 5.36
C PHE A 124 -7.69 5.40 5.84
N PHE A 125 -7.52 5.11 7.11
CA PHE A 125 -6.23 4.68 7.66
C PHE A 125 -6.08 3.18 7.44
N CYS A 126 -5.00 2.76 6.75
CA CYS A 126 -4.76 1.38 6.36
C CYS A 126 -3.40 0.91 6.89
N TYR A 127 -3.38 -0.17 7.65
CA TYR A 127 -2.13 -0.82 8.02
C TYR A 127 -1.63 -1.68 6.86
N HIS A 128 -0.36 -1.48 6.46
CA HIS A 128 0.32 -2.25 5.44
C HIS A 128 1.25 -3.28 6.09
N ASN A 129 1.06 -4.55 5.76
CA ASN A 129 1.85 -5.65 6.31
C ASN A 129 3.12 -5.93 5.50
N HIS A 130 4.15 -6.39 6.22
CA HIS A 130 5.30 -7.11 5.67
C HIS A 130 5.31 -8.55 6.18
N ASN A 131 6.41 -9.26 6.01
CA ASN A 131 6.53 -10.64 6.49
C ASN A 131 6.83 -10.74 7.99
N TRP A 132 7.45 -9.73 8.59
CA TRP A 132 7.81 -9.78 10.02
C TRP A 132 6.60 -9.71 10.95
N GLU A 133 5.46 -9.19 10.53
CA GLU A 133 4.21 -9.24 11.28
C GLU A 133 3.61 -10.65 11.39
N PHE A 134 4.11 -11.58 10.55
CA PHE A 134 3.72 -12.99 10.60
C PHE A 134 4.64 -13.82 11.50
N ALA A 135 5.67 -13.22 12.11
CA ALA A 135 6.42 -13.87 13.17
C ALA A 135 5.50 -14.18 14.36
N GLU A 136 5.71 -15.36 14.96
CA GLU A 136 4.94 -15.84 16.09
C GLU A 136 5.61 -15.43 17.41
N PHE A 137 4.84 -14.80 18.28
CA PHE A 137 5.22 -14.42 19.62
C PHE A 137 4.21 -15.01 20.60
N GLU A 138 4.66 -15.89 21.51
CA GLU A 138 3.80 -16.54 22.51
C GLU A 138 2.57 -17.25 21.90
N GLY A 139 2.72 -17.84 20.71
CA GLY A 139 1.65 -18.54 20.01
C GLY A 139 0.73 -17.65 19.19
N VAL A 140 1.01 -16.33 19.06
CA VAL A 140 0.21 -15.38 18.29
C VAL A 140 1.08 -14.61 17.29
N LYS A 141 0.64 -14.49 16.05
CA LYS A 141 1.30 -13.64 15.06
C LYS A 141 0.93 -12.17 15.27
N GLY A 142 1.93 -11.29 15.12
CA GLY A 142 1.76 -9.85 15.36
C GLY A 142 0.62 -9.22 14.56
N ILE A 143 0.47 -9.59 13.27
CA ILE A 143 -0.63 -9.07 12.43
C ILE A 143 -2.01 -9.45 12.95
N HIS A 144 -2.17 -10.69 13.46
CA HIS A 144 -3.46 -11.13 13.99
C HIS A 144 -3.77 -10.43 15.31
N ARG A 145 -2.75 -10.22 16.17
CA ARG A 145 -2.91 -9.46 17.41
C ARG A 145 -3.29 -8.01 17.14
N LEU A 146 -2.64 -7.37 16.15
CA LEU A 146 -3.00 -6.03 15.73
C LEU A 146 -4.46 -5.94 15.26
N CYS A 147 -4.88 -6.90 14.43
CA CYS A 147 -6.25 -6.96 13.92
C CYS A 147 -7.27 -7.24 15.04
N GLU A 148 -6.93 -8.02 16.06
CA GLU A 148 -7.79 -8.30 17.22
C GLU A 148 -8.03 -7.05 18.07
N LEU A 149 -6.98 -6.24 18.27
CA LEU A 149 -7.02 -5.08 19.18
C LEU A 149 -7.46 -3.78 18.49
N THR A 150 -7.57 -3.77 17.17
CA THR A 150 -7.97 -2.57 16.44
C THR A 150 -9.42 -2.65 15.97
N ASP A 151 -10.12 -1.51 16.04
CA ASP A 151 -11.47 -1.37 15.51
C ASP A 151 -11.46 -1.40 13.97
N PRO A 152 -12.18 -2.35 13.32
CA PRO A 152 -12.24 -2.44 11.87
C PRO A 152 -12.90 -1.23 11.19
N GLU A 153 -13.63 -0.39 11.93
CA GLU A 153 -14.15 0.87 11.40
C GLU A 153 -13.04 1.91 11.24
N TYR A 154 -12.05 1.91 12.13
CA TYR A 154 -10.98 2.90 12.16
C TYR A 154 -9.72 2.42 11.46
N VAL A 155 -9.35 1.16 11.63
CA VAL A 155 -8.11 0.60 11.09
C VAL A 155 -8.43 -0.42 10.00
N LYS A 156 -8.22 0.01 8.76
CA LYS A 156 -8.33 -0.84 7.58
C LYS A 156 -7.01 -1.55 7.30
N LEU A 157 -7.00 -2.43 6.31
CA LEU A 157 -5.81 -3.11 5.83
C LEU A 157 -5.49 -2.71 4.39
N CYS A 158 -4.22 -2.41 4.16
CA CYS A 158 -3.55 -2.48 2.88
C CYS A 158 -2.82 -3.83 2.84
N VAL A 159 -3.42 -4.83 2.20
CA VAL A 159 -2.86 -6.18 2.19
C VAL A 159 -1.81 -6.31 1.10
N ASP A 160 -0.55 -6.56 1.47
CA ASP A 160 0.50 -6.94 0.54
C ASP A 160 0.54 -8.47 0.41
N VAL A 161 0.16 -8.96 -0.77
CA VAL A 161 0.00 -10.40 -1.03
C VAL A 161 1.33 -11.17 -1.04
N TYR A 162 2.43 -10.53 -1.45
CA TYR A 162 3.76 -11.13 -1.41
C TYR A 162 4.22 -11.33 0.02
N TRP A 163 4.10 -10.30 0.85
CA TRP A 163 4.55 -10.39 2.24
C TRP A 163 3.70 -11.36 3.07
N VAL A 164 2.40 -11.51 2.76
CA VAL A 164 1.58 -12.58 3.35
C VAL A 164 2.15 -13.95 2.97
N THR A 165 2.49 -14.17 1.69
CA THR A 165 3.08 -15.42 1.20
C THR A 165 4.43 -15.70 1.85
N ILE A 166 5.33 -14.71 1.92
CA ILE A 166 6.64 -14.84 2.59
C ILE A 166 6.49 -15.06 4.11
N GLY A 167 5.44 -14.51 4.70
CA GLY A 167 5.05 -14.73 6.10
C GLY A 167 4.44 -16.12 6.38
N GLY A 168 4.33 -16.96 5.35
CA GLY A 168 3.89 -18.35 5.47
C GLY A 168 2.36 -18.53 5.56
N GLU A 169 1.58 -17.55 5.12
CA GLU A 169 0.13 -17.68 4.98
C GLU A 169 -0.31 -17.60 3.50
N ASP A 170 -1.49 -18.12 3.23
CA ASP A 170 -2.14 -18.00 1.94
C ASP A 170 -2.80 -16.62 1.81
N PRO A 171 -2.42 -15.80 0.82
CA PRO A 171 -2.94 -14.43 0.71
C PRO A 171 -4.45 -14.38 0.45
N ALA A 172 -5.03 -15.33 -0.27
CA ALA A 172 -6.47 -15.35 -0.51
C ALA A 172 -7.25 -15.69 0.78
N GLU A 173 -6.75 -16.63 1.57
CA GLU A 173 -7.35 -16.97 2.86
C GLU A 173 -7.21 -15.82 3.87
N PHE A 174 -6.04 -15.16 3.90
CA PHE A 174 -5.81 -13.97 4.73
C PHE A 174 -6.77 -12.84 4.35
N ILE A 175 -6.91 -12.53 3.08
CA ILE A 175 -7.84 -11.51 2.57
C ILE A 175 -9.27 -11.84 3.00
N MET A 176 -9.72 -13.08 2.80
CA MET A 176 -11.08 -13.48 3.14
C MET A 176 -11.34 -13.49 4.64
N ARG A 177 -10.33 -13.80 5.46
CA ARG A 177 -10.40 -13.70 6.93
C ARG A 177 -10.66 -12.27 7.39
N TYR A 178 -10.07 -11.28 6.72
CA TYR A 178 -10.15 -9.86 7.07
C TYR A 178 -10.93 -9.02 6.06
N LYS A 179 -11.85 -9.63 5.30
CA LYS A 179 -12.58 -8.99 4.19
C LYS A 179 -13.28 -7.68 4.57
N ASP A 180 -13.74 -7.55 5.82
CA ASP A 180 -14.48 -6.38 6.28
C ASP A 180 -13.58 -5.15 6.52
N ARG A 181 -12.26 -5.34 6.53
CA ARG A 181 -11.26 -4.28 6.67
C ARG A 181 -10.24 -4.21 5.55
N ALA A 182 -10.12 -5.23 4.68
CA ALA A 182 -9.23 -5.23 3.54
C ALA A 182 -9.81 -4.37 2.41
N VAL A 183 -9.33 -3.14 2.26
CA VAL A 183 -9.90 -2.13 1.34
C VAL A 183 -8.90 -1.64 0.28
N TYR A 184 -7.62 -1.96 0.46
CA TYR A 184 -6.52 -1.54 -0.39
C TYR A 184 -5.51 -2.69 -0.50
N PHE A 185 -4.89 -2.87 -1.66
CA PHE A 185 -4.04 -4.04 -1.88
C PHE A 185 -2.77 -3.66 -2.60
N HIS A 186 -1.64 -4.18 -2.09
CA HIS A 186 -0.39 -4.24 -2.82
C HIS A 186 -0.23 -5.60 -3.46
N PHE A 187 -0.16 -5.59 -4.78
CA PHE A 187 0.16 -6.75 -5.59
C PHE A 187 1.63 -6.70 -5.95
N LYS A 188 2.38 -7.56 -5.31
CA LYS A 188 3.81 -7.73 -5.40
C LYS A 188 4.10 -9.21 -5.62
N ASP A 189 5.16 -9.55 -6.35
CA ASP A 189 5.58 -10.92 -6.61
C ASP A 189 7.10 -11.06 -6.56
N GLY A 190 7.57 -12.29 -6.46
CA GLY A 190 8.99 -12.62 -6.37
C GLY A 190 9.22 -13.97 -5.70
N ALA A 191 10.46 -14.24 -5.36
CA ALA A 191 10.87 -15.35 -4.51
C ALA A 191 11.43 -14.81 -3.17
N PRO A 192 11.62 -15.64 -2.12
CA PRO A 192 12.18 -15.16 -0.87
C PRO A 192 13.47 -14.35 -1.06
N GLY A 193 13.46 -13.08 -0.64
CA GLY A 193 14.59 -12.15 -0.77
C GLY A 193 14.78 -11.50 -2.16
N SER A 194 13.90 -11.76 -3.12
CA SER A 194 13.94 -11.14 -4.45
C SER A 194 12.56 -10.73 -4.93
N PHE A 195 12.51 -9.74 -5.81
CA PHE A 195 11.28 -9.24 -6.41
C PHE A 195 11.28 -9.46 -7.92
N SER A 196 10.10 -9.69 -8.46
CA SER A 196 9.88 -9.85 -9.90
C SER A 196 8.57 -9.20 -10.31
N GLU A 197 8.37 -9.08 -11.62
CA GLU A 197 7.08 -8.67 -12.18
C GLU A 197 6.00 -9.70 -11.83
N LEU A 198 4.76 -9.24 -11.75
CA LEU A 198 3.60 -10.10 -11.42
C LEU A 198 3.51 -11.32 -12.34
N GLY A 199 3.24 -12.47 -11.76
CA GLY A 199 3.15 -13.76 -12.45
C GLY A 199 4.50 -14.43 -12.73
N LYS A 200 5.62 -13.87 -12.24
CA LYS A 200 6.96 -14.44 -12.39
C LYS A 200 7.58 -14.94 -11.08
N GLY A 201 6.89 -14.75 -9.97
CA GLY A 201 7.30 -15.19 -8.66
C GLY A 201 6.52 -16.40 -8.17
N ILE A 202 6.35 -16.48 -6.84
CA ILE A 202 5.71 -17.61 -6.15
C ILE A 202 4.29 -17.33 -5.67
N VAL A 203 3.82 -16.07 -5.80
CA VAL A 203 2.49 -15.68 -5.32
C VAL A 203 1.41 -16.18 -6.28
N ASP A 204 0.37 -16.81 -5.76
CA ASP A 204 -0.82 -17.13 -6.56
C ASP A 204 -1.64 -15.84 -6.79
N ILE A 205 -1.14 -15.02 -7.72
CA ILE A 205 -1.74 -13.72 -8.07
C ILE A 205 -3.20 -13.86 -8.51
N PRO A 206 -3.59 -14.83 -9.39
CA PRO A 206 -4.98 -14.98 -9.80
C PRO A 206 -5.93 -15.24 -8.61
N ARG A 207 -5.55 -16.14 -7.71
CA ARG A 207 -6.36 -16.48 -6.54
C ARG A 207 -6.45 -15.33 -5.53
N ALA A 208 -5.32 -14.63 -5.29
CA ALA A 208 -5.31 -13.44 -4.44
C ALA A 208 -6.16 -12.30 -5.04
N LEU A 209 -6.12 -12.12 -6.38
CA LEU A 209 -6.93 -11.13 -7.07
C LEU A 209 -8.43 -11.42 -6.97
N GLU A 210 -8.84 -12.66 -7.16
CA GLU A 210 -10.24 -13.05 -6.97
C GLU A 210 -10.73 -12.72 -5.55
N ALA A 211 -9.94 -13.04 -4.53
CA ALA A 211 -10.26 -12.72 -3.13
C ALA A 211 -10.33 -11.20 -2.90
N ALA A 212 -9.36 -10.44 -3.41
CA ALA A 212 -9.34 -8.98 -3.28
C ALA A 212 -10.57 -8.33 -3.92
N LEU A 213 -10.97 -8.76 -5.12
CA LEU A 213 -12.16 -8.22 -5.81
C LEU A 213 -13.46 -8.48 -5.04
N ARG A 214 -13.55 -9.54 -4.25
CA ARG A 214 -14.70 -9.79 -3.35
C ARG A 214 -14.80 -8.79 -2.19
N CYS A 215 -13.73 -8.09 -1.88
CA CYS A 215 -13.70 -7.04 -0.86
C CYS A 215 -14.13 -5.66 -1.39
N SER A 216 -14.43 -5.54 -2.69
CA SER A 216 -14.76 -4.27 -3.36
C SER A 216 -13.69 -3.18 -3.10
N PRO A 217 -12.42 -3.44 -3.45
CA PRO A 217 -11.32 -2.55 -3.12
C PRO A 217 -11.43 -1.20 -3.82
N GLY A 218 -10.90 -0.16 -3.17
CA GLY A 218 -10.69 1.12 -3.82
C GLY A 218 -9.59 1.04 -4.87
N TRP A 219 -8.46 0.44 -4.50
CA TRP A 219 -7.29 0.32 -5.35
C TRP A 219 -6.62 -1.06 -5.27
N ILE A 220 -6.08 -1.48 -6.41
CA ILE A 220 -5.08 -2.53 -6.52
C ILE A 220 -3.81 -1.86 -7.03
N VAL A 221 -2.77 -1.86 -6.21
CA VAL A 221 -1.51 -1.17 -6.51
C VAL A 221 -0.42 -2.19 -6.74
N VAL A 222 0.22 -2.12 -7.89
CA VAL A 222 1.42 -2.91 -8.18
C VAL A 222 2.58 -2.31 -7.40
N GLU A 223 3.28 -3.14 -6.65
CA GLU A 223 4.48 -2.74 -5.92
C GLU A 223 5.64 -3.70 -6.23
N GLN A 224 6.83 -3.13 -6.42
CA GLN A 224 8.07 -3.86 -6.56
C GLN A 224 9.20 -2.99 -6.00
N ASP A 225 9.86 -3.42 -4.92
CA ASP A 225 10.82 -2.58 -4.19
C ASP A 225 12.04 -2.21 -5.02
N ARG A 226 12.46 -3.12 -5.92
CA ARG A 226 13.58 -2.92 -6.83
C ARG A 226 13.46 -3.83 -8.05
N THR A 227 14.15 -3.45 -9.11
CA THR A 227 14.29 -4.24 -10.34
C THR A 227 15.71 -4.07 -10.88
N ASP A 228 16.21 -5.11 -11.55
CA ASP A 228 17.46 -5.06 -12.33
C ASP A 228 17.24 -4.57 -13.77
N LYS A 229 15.97 -4.32 -14.14
CA LYS A 229 15.56 -3.77 -15.43
C LYS A 229 15.31 -2.26 -15.35
N ASP A 230 14.99 -1.67 -16.48
CA ASP A 230 14.36 -0.36 -16.49
C ASP A 230 13.00 -0.43 -15.74
N PRO A 231 12.75 0.42 -14.74
CA PRO A 231 11.49 0.43 -13.98
C PRO A 231 10.25 0.51 -14.85
N PHE A 232 10.28 1.29 -15.94
CA PHE A 232 9.17 1.38 -16.88
C PHE A 232 8.83 0.03 -17.53
N ILE A 233 9.85 -0.77 -17.88
CA ILE A 233 9.63 -2.12 -18.44
C ILE A 233 8.96 -3.01 -17.39
N SER A 234 9.47 -3.02 -16.14
CA SER A 234 8.91 -3.85 -15.07
C SER A 234 7.46 -3.50 -14.75
N ILE A 235 7.14 -2.22 -14.58
CA ILE A 235 5.75 -1.82 -14.30
C ILE A 235 4.81 -2.13 -15.47
N LYS A 236 5.29 -1.98 -16.71
CA LYS A 236 4.50 -2.31 -17.90
C LYS A 236 4.21 -3.80 -17.99
N GLU A 237 5.19 -4.67 -17.77
CA GLU A 237 5.00 -6.13 -17.75
C GLU A 237 3.98 -6.53 -16.68
N SER A 238 4.08 -6.00 -15.46
CA SER A 238 3.12 -6.26 -14.39
C SER A 238 1.71 -5.75 -14.73
N ARG A 239 1.61 -4.58 -15.37
CA ARG A 239 0.31 -4.05 -15.82
C ARG A 239 -0.34 -4.91 -16.89
N GLU A 240 0.43 -5.36 -17.89
CA GLU A 240 -0.06 -6.27 -18.95
C GLU A 240 -0.52 -7.61 -18.36
N TYR A 241 0.18 -8.14 -17.36
CA TYR A 241 -0.24 -9.34 -16.64
C TYR A 241 -1.63 -9.16 -15.99
N LEU A 242 -1.87 -8.04 -15.27
CA LEU A 242 -3.18 -7.76 -14.67
C LEU A 242 -4.28 -7.57 -15.72
N LYS A 243 -3.99 -6.95 -16.87
CA LYS A 243 -4.93 -6.87 -18.00
C LYS A 243 -5.32 -8.26 -18.51
N GLY A 244 -4.36 -9.18 -18.57
CA GLY A 244 -4.61 -10.57 -18.92
C GLY A 244 -5.56 -11.29 -17.95
N LEU A 245 -5.65 -10.82 -16.70
CA LEU A 245 -6.57 -11.29 -15.67
C LEU A 245 -7.91 -10.52 -15.64
N GLY A 246 -8.11 -9.55 -16.54
CA GLY A 246 -9.36 -8.80 -16.67
C GLY A 246 -9.43 -7.50 -15.87
N LEU A 247 -8.27 -6.96 -15.40
CA LEU A 247 -8.14 -5.68 -14.70
C LEU A 247 -7.56 -4.57 -15.56
#